data_30657371aff99b20a781cb0f533e4c30
#
_entry.id   30657371aff99b20a781cb0f533e4c30
#
_cell.length_a   1.000
_cell.length_b   1.000
_cell.length_c   1.000
_cell.angle_alpha   90.00
_cell.angle_beta   90.00
_cell.angle_gamma   90.00
#
_symmetry.space_group_name_H-M   'P 1'
#
loop_
_entity.id
_entity.type
_entity.pdbx_description
1 polymer ?
#
loop_
_entity_poly.entity_id
_entity_poly.type
_entity_poly.pdbx_seq_one_letter_code
_entity_poly.pdbx_strand_id
1 'polypeptide(L)'
;MVHEWALAEAIIKSLEGVGEPVKLVRILLGELQNVDGEILLFALEELKRGTKLEGARFALDLEPAEFECNACGARWKLSDVGVGEAEREAMHFVPELAHAFLRCPSCGSPDFKVVRGRGVRVEVEG
;
A
#
# COMPACT_ATOMS: atom_id res chain seq x y z
N MET A 1 13.80 -6.79 10.88
CA MET A 1 13.76 -5.35 10.64
C MET A 1 12.33 -4.86 10.76
N VAL A 2 12.11 -3.74 11.39
CA VAL A 2 10.77 -3.24 11.66
C VAL A 2 10.43 -2.14 10.66
N HIS A 3 9.96 -2.54 9.49
CA HIS A 3 9.59 -1.61 8.41
C HIS A 3 8.43 -0.71 8.82
N GLU A 4 7.50 -1.25 9.60
CA GLU A 4 6.31 -0.53 10.03
C GLU A 4 6.64 0.69 10.87
N TRP A 5 7.61 0.58 11.78
CA TRP A 5 8.01 1.70 12.63
C TRP A 5 8.70 2.80 11.82
N ALA A 6 9.57 2.40 10.89
CA ALA A 6 10.24 3.36 10.01
C ALA A 6 9.23 4.10 9.12
N LEU A 7 8.26 3.36 8.58
CA LEU A 7 7.20 3.93 7.76
C LEU A 7 6.32 4.88 8.58
N ALA A 8 5.95 4.47 9.79
CA ALA A 8 5.16 5.31 10.69
C ALA A 8 5.87 6.61 11.01
N GLU A 9 7.16 6.55 11.30
CA GLU A 9 7.97 7.74 11.57
C GLU A 9 8.00 8.68 10.37
N ALA A 10 8.17 8.14 9.18
CA ALA A 10 8.16 8.94 7.96
C ALA A 10 6.81 9.63 7.74
N ILE A 11 5.71 8.92 7.99
CA ILE A 11 4.36 9.48 7.87
C ILE A 11 4.17 10.62 8.86
N ILE A 12 4.52 10.42 10.13
CA ILE A 12 4.38 11.45 11.15
C ILE A 12 5.19 12.69 10.79
N LYS A 13 6.44 12.51 10.38
CA LYS A 13 7.31 13.62 10.00
C LYS A 13 6.76 14.40 8.82
N SER A 14 6.25 13.72 7.80
CA SER A 14 5.71 14.40 6.63
C SER A 14 4.45 15.19 6.97
N LEU A 15 3.64 14.71 7.91
CA LEU A 15 2.40 15.38 8.31
C LEU A 15 2.62 16.51 9.29
N GLU A 16 3.73 16.55 10.00
CA GLU A 16 4.06 17.67 10.89
C GLU A 16 4.24 18.97 10.12
N GLY A 17 4.57 18.89 8.83
CA GLY A 17 4.69 20.06 7.98
C GLY A 17 3.37 20.61 7.46
N VAL A 18 2.25 19.92 7.70
CA VAL A 18 0.94 20.39 7.27
C VAL A 18 0.51 21.58 8.14
N GLY A 19 0.15 22.69 7.50
CA GLY A 19 -0.17 23.93 8.21
C GLY A 19 -1.52 23.96 8.88
N GLU A 20 -2.43 23.05 8.55
CA GLU A 20 -3.79 23.00 9.08
C GLU A 20 -3.97 21.90 10.10
N PRO A 21 -4.91 22.04 11.05
CA PRO A 21 -5.21 20.96 11.98
C PRO A 21 -5.67 19.70 11.25
N VAL A 22 -5.13 18.56 11.65
CA VAL A 22 -5.47 17.27 11.06
C VAL A 22 -6.31 16.49 12.06
N LYS A 23 -7.48 16.05 11.65
CA LYS A 23 -8.38 15.26 12.50
C LYS A 23 -8.37 13.79 12.13
N LEU A 24 -8.19 13.49 10.84
CA LEU A 24 -8.18 12.12 10.34
C LEU A 24 -7.05 11.97 9.34
N VAL A 25 -6.30 10.90 9.51
CA VAL A 25 -5.27 10.48 8.56
C VAL A 25 -5.68 9.12 8.01
N ARG A 26 -5.95 9.07 6.72
CA ARG A 26 -6.29 7.81 6.05
C ARG A 26 -5.06 7.29 5.34
N ILE A 27 -4.70 6.05 5.63
CA ILE A 27 -3.54 5.40 5.03
C ILE A 27 -4.05 4.35 4.06
N LEU A 28 -3.68 4.51 2.79
CA LEU A 28 -4.05 3.58 1.73
C LEU A 28 -2.85 2.66 1.49
N LEU A 29 -2.97 1.44 1.99
CA LEU A 29 -1.90 0.45 1.92
C LEU A 29 -2.10 -0.44 0.71
N GLY A 30 -1.14 -0.44 -0.20
CA GLY A 30 -1.22 -1.24 -1.41
C GLY A 30 -1.18 -2.73 -1.13
N GLU A 31 -1.98 -3.49 -1.87
CA GLU A 31 -2.09 -4.94 -1.71
C GLU A 31 -0.75 -5.66 -1.87
N LEU A 32 0.13 -5.13 -2.70
CA LEU A 32 1.45 -5.73 -2.96
C LEU A 32 2.52 -5.34 -1.93
N GLN A 33 2.19 -4.46 -0.98
CA GLN A 33 3.15 -4.06 0.04
C GLN A 33 3.24 -5.11 1.14
N ASN A 34 4.47 -5.38 1.59
CA ASN A 34 4.73 -6.28 2.71
C ASN A 34 4.78 -5.47 4.01
N VAL A 35 3.63 -4.97 4.44
CA VAL A 35 3.49 -4.17 5.65
C VAL A 35 2.35 -4.73 6.49
N ASP A 36 2.63 -4.96 7.78
CA ASP A 36 1.58 -5.36 8.72
C ASP A 36 0.81 -4.13 9.15
N GLY A 37 -0.46 -4.04 8.74
CA GLY A 37 -1.29 -2.88 9.01
C GLY A 37 -1.56 -2.65 10.50
N GLU A 38 -1.69 -3.71 11.29
CA GLU A 38 -1.92 -3.57 12.72
C GLU A 38 -0.70 -3.01 13.43
N ILE A 39 0.48 -3.48 13.07
CA ILE A 39 1.73 -2.96 13.63
C ILE A 39 1.92 -1.52 13.20
N LEU A 40 1.62 -1.19 11.95
CA LEU A 40 1.73 0.18 11.45
C LEU A 40 0.81 1.12 12.25
N LEU A 41 -0.44 0.74 12.45
CA LEU A 41 -1.38 1.56 13.23
C LEU A 41 -0.90 1.74 14.67
N PHE A 42 -0.41 0.67 15.30
CA PHE A 42 0.12 0.74 16.64
C PHE A 42 1.30 1.71 16.72
N ALA A 43 2.22 1.62 15.77
CA ALA A 43 3.38 2.50 15.71
C ALA A 43 2.96 3.97 15.54
N LEU A 44 1.97 4.22 14.67
CA LEU A 44 1.47 5.58 14.46
C LEU A 44 0.84 6.15 15.73
N GLU A 45 0.07 5.34 16.46
CA GLU A 45 -0.54 5.77 17.72
C GLU A 45 0.52 6.11 18.76
N GLU A 46 1.61 5.36 18.80
CA GLU A 46 2.70 5.64 19.74
C GLU A 46 3.49 6.88 19.33
N LEU A 47 3.82 7.01 18.05
CA LEU A 47 4.68 8.09 17.57
C LEU A 47 3.97 9.44 17.47
N LYS A 48 2.64 9.46 17.40
CA LYS A 48 1.91 10.74 17.33
C LYS A 48 1.92 11.52 18.63
N ARG A 49 2.23 10.86 19.75
CA ARG A 49 2.24 11.49 21.08
C ARG A 49 3.25 12.60 21.13
N GLY A 50 2.83 13.75 21.67
CA GLY A 50 3.70 14.92 21.76
C GLY A 50 3.88 15.65 20.44
N THR A 51 3.23 15.24 19.37
CA THR A 51 3.24 15.94 18.10
C THR A 51 1.90 16.62 17.88
N LYS A 52 1.81 17.45 16.85
CA LYS A 52 0.53 18.09 16.53
C LYS A 52 -0.51 17.12 15.96
N LEU A 53 -0.12 15.88 15.73
CA LEU A 53 -1.04 14.82 15.30
C LEU A 53 -1.61 14.02 16.46
N GLU A 54 -1.30 14.40 17.71
CA GLU A 54 -1.73 13.63 18.88
C GLU A 54 -3.24 13.40 18.94
N GLY A 55 -4.04 14.39 18.55
CA GLY A 55 -5.49 14.27 18.53
C GLY A 55 -6.05 13.68 17.25
N ALA A 56 -5.21 13.36 16.28
CA ALA A 56 -5.67 12.84 15.00
C ALA A 56 -5.99 11.34 15.11
N ARG A 57 -6.97 10.90 14.32
CA ARG A 57 -7.30 9.49 14.20
C ARG A 57 -6.68 8.93 12.94
N PHE A 58 -6.25 7.68 13.01
CA PHE A 58 -5.66 6.98 11.88
C PHE A 58 -6.62 5.88 11.41
N ALA A 59 -6.86 5.85 10.09
CA ALA A 59 -7.65 4.81 9.46
C ALA A 59 -6.79 4.13 8.40
N LEU A 60 -6.90 2.81 8.29
CA LEU A 60 -6.14 2.04 7.33
C LEU A 60 -7.10 1.39 6.34
N ASP A 61 -6.87 1.64 5.05
CA ASP A 61 -7.61 1.00 3.98
C ASP A 61 -6.63 0.23 3.09
N LEU A 62 -7.05 -0.93 2.60
CA LEU A 62 -6.27 -1.70 1.66
C LEU A 62 -6.59 -1.25 0.25
N GLU A 63 -5.57 -0.93 -0.53
CA GLU A 63 -5.75 -0.58 -1.94
C GLU A 63 -5.46 -1.81 -2.79
N PRO A 64 -6.46 -2.36 -3.50
CA PRO A 64 -6.26 -3.55 -4.33
C PRO A 64 -5.25 -3.29 -5.45
N ALA A 65 -4.46 -4.31 -5.76
CA ALA A 65 -3.52 -4.27 -6.88
C ALA A 65 -4.29 -4.28 -8.19
N GLU A 66 -3.91 -3.39 -9.09
CA GLU A 66 -4.49 -3.30 -10.43
C GLU A 66 -3.37 -3.21 -11.45
N PHE A 67 -3.54 -3.93 -12.54
CA PHE A 67 -2.53 -4.06 -13.58
C PHE A 67 -3.08 -3.59 -14.92
N GLU A 68 -2.18 -3.14 -15.80
CA GLU A 68 -2.54 -2.78 -17.16
C GLU A 68 -1.57 -3.46 -18.11
N CYS A 69 -2.10 -4.21 -19.06
CA CYS A 69 -1.28 -4.91 -20.04
C CYS A 69 -0.67 -3.92 -21.03
N ASN A 70 0.65 -4.00 -21.22
CA ASN A 70 1.34 -3.13 -22.19
C ASN A 70 1.12 -3.58 -23.63
N ALA A 71 0.70 -4.84 -23.84
CA ALA A 71 0.47 -5.38 -25.17
C ALA A 71 -0.94 -5.10 -25.70
N CYS A 72 -1.98 -5.29 -24.86
CA CYS A 72 -3.36 -5.14 -25.31
C CYS A 72 -4.16 -4.05 -24.60
N GLY A 73 -3.62 -3.43 -23.56
CA GLY A 73 -4.27 -2.36 -22.83
C GLY A 73 -5.33 -2.81 -21.82
N ALA A 74 -5.55 -4.11 -21.67
CA ALA A 74 -6.53 -4.62 -20.73
C ALA A 74 -6.11 -4.31 -19.28
N ARG A 75 -7.08 -3.97 -18.44
CA ARG A 75 -6.87 -3.78 -17.01
C ARG A 75 -7.48 -4.94 -16.24
N TRP A 76 -6.81 -5.34 -15.17
CA TRP A 76 -7.26 -6.47 -14.37
C TRP A 76 -6.67 -6.36 -12.96
N LYS A 77 -7.30 -7.07 -12.04
CA LYS A 77 -6.90 -7.08 -10.63
C LYS A 77 -6.33 -8.43 -10.26
N LEU A 78 -5.57 -8.45 -9.17
CA LEU A 78 -5.03 -9.70 -8.64
C LEU A 78 -6.14 -10.70 -8.35
N SER A 79 -7.30 -10.23 -7.88
CA SER A 79 -8.46 -11.08 -7.62
C SER A 79 -9.07 -11.69 -8.88
N ASP A 80 -8.77 -11.15 -10.06
CA ASP A 80 -9.32 -11.66 -11.32
C ASP A 80 -8.56 -12.88 -11.84
N VAL A 81 -7.40 -13.19 -11.27
CA VAL A 81 -6.57 -14.31 -11.69
C VAL A 81 -6.34 -15.25 -10.53
N GLY A 82 -6.24 -16.54 -10.84
CA GLY A 82 -5.96 -17.54 -9.83
C GLY A 82 -4.46 -17.55 -9.51
N VAL A 83 -4.12 -17.21 -8.29
CA VAL A 83 -2.73 -17.20 -7.82
C VAL A 83 -2.63 -18.06 -6.57
N GLY A 84 -1.63 -18.93 -6.52
CA GLY A 84 -1.38 -19.74 -5.34
C GLY A 84 -0.93 -18.89 -4.16
N GLU A 85 -1.10 -19.42 -2.96
CA GLU A 85 -0.75 -18.70 -1.75
C GLU A 85 0.75 -18.38 -1.67
N ALA A 86 1.59 -19.33 -2.10
CA ALA A 86 3.03 -19.13 -2.10
C ALA A 86 3.45 -18.01 -3.05
N GLU A 87 2.83 -17.94 -4.24
CA GLU A 87 3.11 -16.90 -5.22
C GLU A 87 2.63 -15.54 -4.72
N ARG A 88 1.48 -15.50 -4.06
CA ARG A 88 0.94 -14.27 -3.48
C ARG A 88 1.88 -13.74 -2.40
N GLU A 89 2.38 -14.61 -1.55
CA GLU A 89 3.33 -14.21 -0.51
C GLU A 89 4.64 -13.72 -1.10
N ALA A 90 5.15 -14.39 -2.11
CA ALA A 90 6.38 -13.96 -2.78
C ALA A 90 6.22 -12.56 -3.38
N MET A 91 5.07 -12.26 -3.97
CA MET A 91 4.80 -10.92 -4.52
C MET A 91 4.69 -9.85 -3.43
N HIS A 92 4.23 -10.21 -2.23
CA HIS A 92 4.21 -9.29 -1.10
C HIS A 92 5.61 -8.93 -0.65
N PHE A 93 6.55 -9.88 -0.69
CA PHE A 93 7.95 -9.61 -0.36
C PHE A 93 8.67 -8.83 -1.45
N VAL A 94 8.46 -9.23 -2.69
CA VAL A 94 9.11 -8.62 -3.85
C VAL A 94 8.04 -8.40 -4.92
N PRO A 95 7.42 -7.20 -4.97
CA PRO A 95 6.34 -6.93 -5.92
C PRO A 95 6.72 -7.17 -7.40
N GLU A 96 7.99 -7.04 -7.74
CA GLU A 96 8.48 -7.29 -9.09
C GLU A 96 8.29 -8.74 -9.53
N LEU A 97 8.15 -9.67 -8.58
CA LEU A 97 7.87 -11.08 -8.89
C LEU A 97 6.49 -11.29 -9.52
N ALA A 98 5.62 -10.27 -9.48
CA ALA A 98 4.34 -10.35 -10.18
C ALA A 98 4.56 -10.69 -11.66
N HIS A 99 5.62 -10.15 -12.27
CA HIS A 99 5.90 -10.43 -13.69
C HIS A 99 6.32 -11.88 -13.94
N ALA A 100 6.77 -12.60 -12.93
CA ALA A 100 7.13 -14.00 -13.03
C ALA A 100 5.91 -14.92 -12.92
N PHE A 101 4.90 -14.51 -12.14
CA PHE A 101 3.77 -15.38 -11.82
C PHE A 101 2.48 -15.03 -12.54
N LEU A 102 2.34 -13.80 -13.01
CA LEU A 102 1.08 -13.32 -13.56
C LEU A 102 1.18 -13.12 -15.08
N ARG A 103 0.04 -13.27 -15.74
CA ARG A 103 -0.11 -13.04 -17.17
C ARG A 103 -1.42 -12.30 -17.40
N CYS A 104 -1.45 -11.47 -18.42
CA CYS A 104 -2.69 -10.79 -18.82
C CYS A 104 -3.79 -11.84 -19.11
N PRO A 105 -4.94 -11.76 -18.47
CA PRO A 105 -6.03 -12.73 -18.72
C PRO A 105 -6.63 -12.61 -20.12
N SER A 106 -6.42 -11.49 -20.81
CA SER A 106 -6.95 -11.30 -22.15
C SER A 106 -6.01 -11.80 -23.24
N CYS A 107 -4.71 -11.49 -23.17
CA CYS A 107 -3.79 -11.85 -24.24
C CYS A 107 -2.65 -12.77 -23.81
N GLY A 108 -2.53 -13.07 -22.52
CA GLY A 108 -1.50 -13.96 -22.02
C GLY A 108 -0.10 -13.36 -21.92
N SER A 109 0.07 -12.08 -22.20
CA SER A 109 1.36 -11.42 -22.13
C SER A 109 1.87 -11.27 -20.69
N PRO A 110 3.15 -11.49 -20.43
CA PRO A 110 3.74 -11.17 -19.14
C PRO A 110 4.15 -9.69 -19.02
N ASP A 111 3.98 -8.93 -20.09
CA ASP A 111 4.39 -7.52 -20.14
C ASP A 111 3.24 -6.61 -19.70
N PHE A 112 3.23 -6.25 -18.43
CA PHE A 112 2.21 -5.38 -17.85
C PHE A 112 2.85 -4.46 -16.81
N LYS A 113 2.12 -3.43 -16.42
CA LYS A 113 2.56 -2.53 -15.35
C LYS A 113 1.56 -2.55 -14.20
N VAL A 114 2.04 -2.26 -13.01
CA VAL A 114 1.20 -2.12 -11.83
C VAL A 114 0.71 -0.68 -11.78
N VAL A 115 -0.59 -0.47 -11.89
CA VAL A 115 -1.18 0.88 -11.87
C VAL A 115 -1.68 1.28 -10.49
N ARG A 116 -1.99 0.31 -9.62
CA ARG A 116 -2.41 0.54 -8.24
C ARG A 116 -1.97 -0.60 -7.33
N GLY A 117 -1.92 -0.30 -6.02
CA GLY A 117 -1.68 -1.32 -5.01
C GLY A 117 -0.24 -1.64 -4.74
N ARG A 118 0.69 -0.82 -5.21
CA ARG A 118 2.12 -1.06 -5.02
C ARG A 118 2.72 -0.23 -3.89
N GLY A 119 2.15 0.91 -3.57
CA GLY A 119 2.74 1.83 -2.60
C GLY A 119 1.86 2.08 -1.40
N VAL A 120 2.24 3.09 -0.65
CA VAL A 120 1.48 3.58 0.48
C VAL A 120 1.12 5.03 0.18
N ARG A 121 -0.17 5.37 0.27
CA ARG A 121 -0.63 6.75 0.11
C ARG A 121 -1.27 7.22 1.40
N VAL A 122 -1.17 8.52 1.65
CA VAL A 122 -1.71 9.13 2.86
C VAL A 122 -2.61 10.28 2.45
N GLU A 123 -3.85 10.28 2.96
CA GLU A 123 -4.80 11.36 2.77
C GLU A 123 -5.16 11.94 4.13
N VAL A 124 -5.30 13.26 4.21
CA VAL A 124 -5.60 13.92 5.49
C VAL A 124 -6.91 14.70 5.38
N GLU A 125 -7.65 14.74 6.49
CA GLU A 125 -8.88 15.51 6.61
C GLU A 125 -8.81 16.38 7.88
N GLY A 126 -9.23 17.60 7.73
CA GLY A 126 -9.26 18.55 8.83
C GLY A 126 -10.49 18.50 9.69
#